data_d533bcc33f8d25f93f32b70f0d503100
#
_entry.id   d533bcc33f8d25f93f32b70f0d503100
#
_cell.length_a   1.000
_cell.length_b   1.000
_cell.length_c   1.000
_cell.angle_alpha   90.00
_cell.angle_beta   90.00
_cell.angle_gamma   90.00
#
_symmetry.space_group_name_H-M   'P 1'
#
loop_
_entity.id
_entity.type
_entity.pdbx_description
1 polymer ?
#
loop_
_entity_poly.entity_id
_entity_poly.type
_entity_poly.pdbx_seq_one_letter_code
_entity_poly.pdbx_strand_id
1 'polypeptide(L)'
;MPTLRSATLLDAPALLAIYAPYVEGTAISFEYEPPTLEDFRTRMEGVLAVYPWLVAEGEGEILGYAYAHPFIPRKAYEHCAEVTIYLRRDCRGKGVGRLLYTELERLLSAQDVRDLYACVGVPRVENDPYLTMTSPNFHAAMGYVQAGYFPNSGYKFDRWYDMVWLRKSIGGHDTPPAFRVYPDVAAGED
;
A
#
# COMPACT_ATOMS: atom_id res chain seq x y z
N MET A 1 9.45 2.17 -20.68
CA MET A 1 9.42 2.42 -19.23
C MET A 1 8.00 2.19 -18.75
N PRO A 2 7.77 1.74 -17.50
CA PRO A 2 6.42 1.65 -16.98
C PRO A 2 5.73 3.02 -16.95
N THR A 3 4.43 3.04 -17.22
CA THR A 3 3.56 4.21 -17.08
C THR A 3 2.67 4.03 -15.86
N LEU A 4 2.25 5.15 -15.24
CA LEU A 4 1.31 5.15 -14.13
C LEU A 4 -0.04 5.70 -14.57
N ARG A 5 -1.11 5.17 -14.00
CA ARG A 5 -2.45 5.72 -14.09
C ARG A 5 -3.27 5.39 -12.85
N SER A 6 -4.37 6.07 -12.66
CA SER A 6 -5.38 5.68 -11.69
C SER A 6 -5.96 4.31 -12.05
N ALA A 7 -6.22 3.49 -11.02
CA ALA A 7 -6.97 2.25 -11.17
C ALA A 7 -8.46 2.55 -11.42
N THR A 8 -9.11 1.61 -12.08
CA THR A 8 -10.56 1.57 -12.25
C THR A 8 -11.09 0.24 -11.73
N LEU A 9 -12.39 0.10 -11.50
CA LEU A 9 -12.99 -1.17 -11.09
C LEU A 9 -12.83 -2.29 -12.15
N LEU A 10 -12.52 -1.92 -13.40
CA LEU A 10 -12.21 -2.90 -14.46
C LEU A 10 -10.87 -3.59 -14.23
N ASP A 11 -9.96 -2.98 -13.48
CA ASP A 11 -8.65 -3.54 -13.17
C ASP A 11 -8.71 -4.62 -12.07
N ALA A 12 -9.80 -4.68 -11.30
CA ALA A 12 -9.92 -5.56 -10.14
C ALA A 12 -9.51 -7.02 -10.39
N PRO A 13 -9.85 -7.68 -11.52
CA PRO A 13 -9.41 -9.05 -11.77
C PRO A 13 -7.87 -9.16 -11.85
N ALA A 14 -7.21 -8.23 -12.54
CA ALA A 14 -5.75 -8.23 -12.69
C ALA A 14 -5.03 -7.90 -11.37
N LEU A 15 -5.57 -6.95 -10.60
CA LEU A 15 -5.02 -6.58 -9.30
C LEU A 15 -5.18 -7.70 -8.28
N LEU A 16 -6.33 -8.37 -8.27
CA LEU A 16 -6.56 -9.56 -7.43
C LEU A 16 -5.61 -10.72 -7.82
N ALA A 17 -5.37 -10.93 -9.12
CA ALA A 17 -4.40 -11.93 -9.58
C ALA A 17 -2.96 -11.63 -9.11
N ILE A 18 -2.60 -10.37 -8.92
CA ILE A 18 -1.32 -9.98 -8.30
C ILE A 18 -1.34 -10.23 -6.79
N TYR A 19 -2.48 -9.97 -6.12
CA TYR A 19 -2.61 -10.08 -4.66
C TYR A 19 -2.70 -11.52 -4.16
N ALA A 20 -3.52 -12.36 -4.80
CA ALA A 20 -3.81 -13.73 -4.35
C ALA A 20 -2.56 -14.56 -4.03
N PRO A 21 -1.48 -14.57 -4.85
CA PRO A 21 -0.26 -15.30 -4.52
C PRO A 21 0.46 -14.82 -3.25
N TYR A 22 0.23 -13.59 -2.82
CA TYR A 22 0.77 -13.08 -1.54
C TYR A 22 -0.03 -13.61 -0.35
N VAL A 23 -1.34 -13.73 -0.50
CA VAL A 23 -2.21 -14.33 0.52
C VAL A 23 -1.92 -15.82 0.65
N GLU A 24 -1.90 -16.56 -0.45
CA GLU A 24 -1.79 -18.02 -0.45
C GLU A 24 -0.40 -18.53 -0.06
N GLY A 25 0.65 -17.83 -0.45
CA GLY A 25 2.02 -18.34 -0.37
C GLY A 25 2.97 -17.52 0.49
N THR A 26 2.50 -16.49 1.20
CA THR A 26 3.37 -15.64 2.04
C THR A 26 2.67 -15.15 3.30
N ALA A 27 3.46 -14.69 4.27
CA ALA A 27 2.99 -13.95 5.43
C ALA A 27 3.13 -12.41 5.25
N ILE A 28 3.25 -11.94 3.99
CA ILE A 28 3.19 -10.51 3.66
C ILE A 28 1.78 -9.98 3.88
N SER A 29 0.76 -10.76 3.56
CA SER A 29 -0.62 -10.53 3.99
C SER A 29 -1.00 -11.54 5.07
N PHE A 30 -1.70 -11.09 6.10
CA PHE A 30 -2.24 -11.96 7.14
C PHE A 30 -3.67 -12.45 6.83
N GLU A 31 -4.21 -12.17 5.65
CA GLU A 31 -5.40 -12.87 5.16
C GLU A 31 -5.06 -14.34 4.91
N TYR A 32 -5.99 -15.26 5.24
CA TYR A 32 -5.82 -16.70 5.08
C TYR A 32 -6.24 -17.17 3.69
N GLU A 33 -7.26 -16.51 3.13
CA GLU A 33 -7.80 -16.79 1.81
C GLU A 33 -7.89 -15.49 1.01
N PRO A 34 -7.61 -15.51 -0.30
CA PRO A 34 -7.85 -14.34 -1.15
C PRO A 34 -9.33 -13.93 -1.10
N PRO A 35 -9.63 -12.62 -1.11
CA PRO A 35 -11.01 -12.16 -1.21
C PRO A 35 -11.63 -12.60 -2.53
N THR A 36 -12.96 -12.69 -2.56
CA THR A 36 -13.67 -12.83 -3.83
C THR A 36 -13.46 -11.58 -4.70
N LEU A 37 -13.68 -11.72 -6.02
CA LEU A 37 -13.59 -10.57 -6.92
C LEU A 37 -14.59 -9.47 -6.55
N GLU A 38 -15.77 -9.83 -6.06
CA GLU A 38 -16.78 -8.88 -5.62
C GLU A 38 -16.34 -8.12 -4.37
N ASP A 39 -15.81 -8.82 -3.36
CA ASP A 39 -15.25 -8.18 -2.15
C ASP A 39 -14.08 -7.27 -2.49
N PHE A 40 -13.21 -7.70 -3.40
CA PHE A 40 -12.07 -6.90 -3.82
C PHE A 40 -12.50 -5.63 -4.56
N ARG A 41 -13.52 -5.71 -5.43
CA ARG A 41 -14.13 -4.54 -6.09
C ARG A 41 -14.76 -3.58 -5.07
N THR A 42 -15.46 -4.10 -4.09
CA THR A 42 -16.06 -3.30 -3.01
C THR A 42 -14.98 -2.55 -2.21
N ARG A 43 -13.86 -3.23 -1.90
CA ARG A 43 -12.69 -2.56 -1.28
C ARG A 43 -12.13 -1.45 -2.16
N MET A 44 -11.95 -1.72 -3.46
CA MET A 44 -11.46 -0.72 -4.41
C MET A 44 -12.40 0.48 -4.51
N GLU A 45 -13.70 0.26 -4.62
CA GLU A 45 -14.71 1.32 -4.70
C GLU A 45 -14.65 2.24 -3.47
N GLY A 46 -14.61 1.66 -2.27
CA GLY A 46 -14.49 2.42 -1.02
C GLY A 46 -13.21 3.24 -0.92
N VAL A 47 -12.09 2.71 -1.42
CA VAL A 47 -10.82 3.44 -1.45
C VAL A 47 -10.84 4.56 -2.48
N LEU A 48 -11.24 4.26 -3.73
CA LEU A 48 -11.25 5.23 -4.84
C LEU A 48 -12.17 6.43 -4.61
N ALA A 49 -13.17 6.28 -3.76
CA ALA A 49 -14.03 7.40 -3.35
C ALA A 49 -13.28 8.49 -2.55
N VAL A 50 -12.14 8.15 -1.93
CA VAL A 50 -11.44 9.03 -0.98
C VAL A 50 -9.94 9.15 -1.27
N TYR A 51 -9.28 8.06 -1.65
CA TYR A 51 -7.83 7.97 -1.78
C TYR A 51 -7.39 7.49 -3.17
N PRO A 52 -6.18 7.84 -3.60
CA PRO A 52 -5.63 7.33 -4.85
C PRO A 52 -5.37 5.82 -4.77
N TRP A 53 -5.68 5.15 -5.88
CA TRP A 53 -5.26 3.79 -6.18
C TRP A 53 -4.59 3.80 -7.55
N LEU A 54 -3.27 3.55 -7.59
CA LEU A 54 -2.45 3.63 -8.77
C LEU A 54 -2.08 2.26 -9.30
N VAL A 55 -2.01 2.12 -10.60
CA VAL A 55 -1.43 0.96 -11.28
C VAL A 55 -0.22 1.39 -12.10
N ALA A 56 0.80 0.51 -12.12
CA ALA A 56 1.93 0.62 -13.03
C ALA A 56 1.75 -0.37 -14.18
N GLU A 57 1.83 0.11 -15.40
CA GLU A 57 1.69 -0.69 -16.62
C GLU A 57 2.97 -0.72 -17.43
N GLY A 58 3.24 -1.85 -18.07
CA GLY A 58 4.33 -2.01 -19.03
C GLY A 58 4.03 -3.14 -19.99
N GLU A 59 4.31 -2.92 -21.27
CA GLU A 59 4.08 -3.91 -22.35
C GLU A 59 2.63 -4.43 -22.41
N GLY A 60 1.66 -3.56 -22.05
CA GLY A 60 0.23 -3.90 -22.05
C GLY A 60 -0.24 -4.70 -20.84
N GLU A 61 0.60 -4.90 -19.83
CA GLU A 61 0.26 -5.63 -18.62
C GLU A 61 0.41 -4.78 -17.36
N ILE A 62 -0.39 -5.05 -16.32
CA ILE A 62 -0.23 -4.44 -15.01
C ILE A 62 0.94 -5.13 -14.28
N LEU A 63 1.94 -4.33 -13.89
CA LEU A 63 3.16 -4.78 -13.21
C LEU A 63 3.01 -4.75 -11.68
N GLY A 64 2.07 -3.94 -11.19
CA GLY A 64 1.80 -3.77 -9.78
C GLY A 64 0.92 -2.56 -9.52
N TYR A 65 0.57 -2.37 -8.26
CA TYR A 65 -0.29 -1.29 -7.82
C TYR A 65 0.08 -0.82 -6.41
N ALA A 66 -0.30 0.42 -6.09
CA ALA A 66 -0.23 0.97 -4.75
C ALA A 66 -1.46 1.84 -4.48
N TYR A 67 -1.89 1.87 -3.23
CA TYR A 67 -3.03 2.66 -2.80
C TYR A 67 -2.86 3.13 -1.36
N ALA A 68 -3.71 4.06 -0.94
CA ALA A 68 -3.84 4.46 0.44
C ALA A 68 -5.25 4.21 0.96
N HIS A 69 -5.38 4.14 2.27
CA HIS A 69 -6.66 4.07 2.97
C HIS A 69 -6.53 4.78 4.33
N PRO A 70 -7.64 5.01 5.06
CA PRO A 70 -7.55 5.65 6.37
C PRO A 70 -6.62 4.89 7.30
N PHE A 71 -5.67 5.59 7.93
CA PHE A 71 -4.83 5.00 8.99
C PHE A 71 -5.69 4.48 10.14
N ILE A 72 -6.61 5.31 10.63
CA ILE A 72 -7.65 4.92 11.58
C ILE A 72 -8.94 5.62 11.15
N PRO A 73 -10.09 4.91 11.03
CA PRO A 73 -11.32 5.47 10.46
C PRO A 73 -12.04 6.41 11.44
N ARG A 74 -11.39 7.52 11.81
CA ARG A 74 -11.92 8.60 12.65
C ARG A 74 -11.45 9.94 12.12
N LYS A 75 -12.31 10.96 12.14
CA LYS A 75 -12.04 12.30 11.59
C LYS A 75 -10.72 12.93 12.05
N ALA A 76 -10.32 12.73 13.30
CA ALA A 76 -9.07 13.28 13.83
C ALA A 76 -7.79 12.71 13.14
N TYR A 77 -7.89 11.61 12.38
CA TYR A 77 -6.79 11.00 11.67
C TYR A 77 -6.81 11.24 10.15
N GLU A 78 -7.67 12.14 9.66
CA GLU A 78 -7.85 12.36 8.22
C GLU A 78 -6.58 12.82 7.49
N HIS A 79 -5.63 13.43 8.21
CA HIS A 79 -4.32 13.83 7.67
C HIS A 79 -3.26 12.72 7.79
N CYS A 80 -3.66 11.51 8.13
CA CYS A 80 -2.83 10.31 8.18
C CYS A 80 -3.42 9.23 7.28
N ALA A 81 -2.58 8.59 6.48
CA ALA A 81 -3.00 7.49 5.62
C ALA A 81 -2.11 6.26 5.80
N GLU A 82 -2.70 5.08 5.69
CA GLU A 82 -1.95 3.85 5.54
C GLU A 82 -1.74 3.56 4.05
N VAL A 83 -0.52 3.20 3.67
CA VAL A 83 -0.14 2.91 2.29
C VAL A 83 0.15 1.43 2.09
N THR A 84 -0.24 0.92 0.93
CA THR A 84 -0.11 -0.49 0.57
C THR A 84 0.43 -0.62 -0.86
N ILE A 85 1.28 -1.61 -1.10
CA ILE A 85 1.86 -1.90 -2.42
C ILE A 85 1.97 -3.39 -2.66
N TYR A 86 1.57 -3.83 -3.85
CA TYR A 86 1.79 -5.18 -4.36
C TYR A 86 2.31 -5.13 -5.80
N LEU A 87 3.37 -5.89 -6.07
CA LEU A 87 3.98 -6.01 -7.39
C LEU A 87 3.90 -7.45 -7.87
N ARG A 88 3.78 -7.66 -9.16
CA ARG A 88 4.06 -8.98 -9.74
C ARG A 88 5.44 -9.42 -9.27
N ARG A 89 5.58 -10.70 -8.92
CA ARG A 89 6.82 -11.24 -8.32
C ARG A 89 8.03 -11.10 -9.25
N ASP A 90 7.83 -11.21 -10.56
CA ASP A 90 8.84 -11.03 -11.61
C ASP A 90 9.22 -9.58 -11.90
N CYS A 91 8.46 -8.62 -11.34
CA CYS A 91 8.69 -7.17 -11.50
C CYS A 91 9.42 -6.52 -10.32
N ARG A 92 9.79 -7.31 -9.30
CA ARG A 92 10.54 -6.82 -8.14
C ARG A 92 11.97 -6.39 -8.53
N GLY A 93 12.51 -5.39 -7.83
CA GLY A 93 13.87 -4.89 -8.07
C GLY A 93 14.06 -4.04 -9.33
N LYS A 94 12.99 -3.80 -10.11
CA LYS A 94 13.03 -3.05 -11.39
C LYS A 94 12.60 -1.57 -11.25
N GLY A 95 12.51 -1.05 -10.02
CA GLY A 95 12.14 0.35 -9.77
C GLY A 95 10.65 0.66 -9.77
N VAL A 96 9.77 -0.29 -10.14
CA VAL A 96 8.31 -0.11 -10.23
C VAL A 96 7.71 0.34 -8.89
N GLY A 97 8.13 -0.25 -7.77
CA GLY A 97 7.66 0.14 -6.45
C GLY A 97 7.99 1.57 -6.07
N ARG A 98 9.21 2.03 -6.39
CA ARG A 98 9.62 3.42 -6.16
C ARG A 98 8.78 4.38 -7.01
N LEU A 99 8.53 4.05 -8.27
CA LEU A 99 7.72 4.86 -9.17
C LEU A 99 6.29 5.02 -8.61
N LEU A 100 5.64 3.91 -8.20
CA LEU A 100 4.31 3.91 -7.59
C LEU A 100 4.25 4.75 -6.30
N TYR A 101 5.21 4.55 -5.39
CA TYR A 101 5.19 5.27 -4.11
C TYR A 101 5.51 6.75 -4.26
N THR A 102 6.42 7.12 -5.16
CA THR A 102 6.71 8.54 -5.42
C THR A 102 5.46 9.29 -5.89
N GLU A 103 4.70 8.70 -6.80
CA GLU A 103 3.46 9.32 -7.29
C GLU A 103 2.33 9.28 -6.25
N LEU A 104 2.19 8.16 -5.53
CA LEU A 104 1.21 8.04 -4.45
C LEU A 104 1.44 9.09 -3.35
N GLU A 105 2.70 9.31 -2.94
CA GLU A 105 3.08 10.31 -1.95
C GLU A 105 2.79 11.73 -2.44
N ARG A 106 3.03 12.02 -3.74
CA ARG A 106 2.70 13.31 -4.37
C ARG A 106 1.20 13.60 -4.30
N LEU A 107 0.37 12.61 -4.67
CA LEU A 107 -1.09 12.75 -4.64
C LEU A 107 -1.64 12.87 -3.22
N LEU A 108 -1.11 12.11 -2.27
CA LEU A 108 -1.51 12.19 -0.86
C LEU A 108 -1.11 13.54 -0.25
N SER A 109 0.04 14.09 -0.62
CA SER A 109 0.42 15.45 -0.22
C SER A 109 -0.55 16.51 -0.76
N ALA A 110 -1.04 16.34 -2.00
CA ALA A 110 -2.05 17.22 -2.59
C ALA A 110 -3.45 17.08 -1.94
N GLN A 111 -3.72 15.98 -1.25
CA GLN A 111 -4.90 15.77 -0.40
C GLN A 111 -4.76 16.37 1.01
N ASP A 112 -3.60 16.97 1.33
CA ASP A 112 -3.24 17.44 2.68
C ASP A 112 -3.02 16.31 3.70
N VAL A 113 -2.67 15.10 3.25
CA VAL A 113 -2.09 14.07 4.13
C VAL A 113 -0.69 14.50 4.55
N ARG A 114 -0.39 14.34 5.84
CA ARG A 114 0.87 14.76 6.47
C ARG A 114 1.77 13.60 6.84
N ASP A 115 1.19 12.51 7.26
CA ASP A 115 1.90 11.31 7.67
C ASP A 115 1.39 10.06 6.96
N LEU A 116 2.32 9.27 6.48
CA LEU A 116 2.07 7.97 5.88
C LEU A 116 2.52 6.88 6.84
N TYR A 117 1.72 5.84 6.91
CA TYR A 117 2.00 4.65 7.69
C TYR A 117 1.98 3.42 6.79
N ALA A 118 2.83 2.44 7.10
CA ALA A 118 2.80 1.12 6.48
C ALA A 118 2.86 0.06 7.57
N CYS A 119 1.89 -0.85 7.55
CA CYS A 119 1.85 -2.02 8.42
C CYS A 119 2.59 -3.17 7.71
N VAL A 120 3.70 -3.63 8.29
CA VAL A 120 4.59 -4.59 7.63
C VAL A 120 4.91 -5.75 8.56
N GLY A 121 4.65 -6.97 8.11
CA GLY A 121 5.10 -8.18 8.79
C GLY A 121 6.62 -8.31 8.74
N VAL A 122 7.22 -8.78 9.83
CA VAL A 122 8.66 -9.06 9.91
C VAL A 122 8.90 -10.50 10.39
N PRO A 123 9.87 -11.20 9.79
CA PRO A 123 10.18 -12.57 10.17
C PRO A 123 10.86 -12.59 11.55
N ARG A 124 10.54 -13.61 12.35
CA ARG A 124 11.19 -13.86 13.65
C ARG A 124 12.43 -14.72 13.57
N VAL A 125 12.61 -15.38 12.45
CA VAL A 125 13.76 -16.25 12.18
C VAL A 125 14.39 -15.87 10.85
N GLU A 126 15.69 -16.03 10.79
CA GLU A 126 16.42 -15.86 9.53
C GLU A 126 16.00 -16.92 8.51
N ASN A 127 15.92 -16.52 7.23
CA ASN A 127 15.50 -17.39 6.12
C ASN A 127 14.11 -18.01 6.28
N ASP A 128 13.14 -17.25 6.84
CA ASP A 128 11.74 -17.67 6.88
C ASP A 128 11.22 -17.91 5.46
N PRO A 129 10.60 -19.07 5.18
CA PRO A 129 10.16 -19.43 3.83
C PRO A 129 8.97 -18.58 3.31
N TYR A 130 8.23 -17.93 4.20
CA TYR A 130 7.00 -17.19 3.87
C TYR A 130 7.15 -15.66 3.99
N LEU A 131 8.18 -15.18 4.72
CA LEU A 131 8.36 -13.76 4.96
C LEU A 131 9.84 -13.38 4.95
N THR A 132 10.16 -12.27 4.30
CA THR A 132 11.52 -11.75 4.21
C THR A 132 11.56 -10.27 4.61
N MET A 133 12.77 -9.73 4.79
CA MET A 133 13.00 -8.31 5.05
C MET A 133 12.83 -7.42 3.80
N THR A 134 12.33 -7.94 2.68
CA THR A 134 12.18 -7.18 1.41
C THR A 134 11.28 -5.95 1.58
N SER A 135 10.10 -6.11 2.22
CA SER A 135 9.17 -5.00 2.43
C SER A 135 9.72 -3.97 3.45
N PRO A 136 10.22 -4.35 4.64
CA PRO A 136 10.86 -3.40 5.54
C PRO A 136 12.00 -2.62 4.89
N ASN A 137 12.88 -3.30 4.14
CA ASN A 137 14.02 -2.68 3.46
C ASN A 137 13.57 -1.72 2.33
N PHE A 138 12.52 -2.07 1.60
CA PHE A 138 11.93 -1.19 0.59
C PHE A 138 11.41 0.11 1.23
N HIS A 139 10.64 0.01 2.31
CA HIS A 139 10.11 1.19 2.98
C HIS A 139 11.23 2.05 3.59
N ALA A 140 12.25 1.44 4.19
CA ALA A 140 13.43 2.17 4.68
C ALA A 140 14.13 2.93 3.53
N ALA A 141 14.29 2.30 2.36
CA ALA A 141 14.86 2.94 1.16
C ALA A 141 13.96 4.05 0.58
N MET A 142 12.67 4.07 0.92
CA MET A 142 11.72 5.15 0.61
C MET A 142 11.67 6.25 1.68
N GLY A 143 12.45 6.14 2.76
CA GLY A 143 12.55 7.13 3.83
C GLY A 143 11.57 6.92 4.99
N TYR A 144 10.93 5.75 5.08
CA TYR A 144 10.12 5.39 6.24
C TYR A 144 11.00 4.97 7.42
N VAL A 145 10.59 5.33 8.62
CA VAL A 145 11.22 4.97 9.87
C VAL A 145 10.28 4.16 10.75
N GLN A 146 10.80 3.29 11.60
CA GLN A 146 9.99 2.48 12.50
C GLN A 146 9.32 3.37 13.56
N ALA A 147 8.00 3.32 13.64
CA ALA A 147 7.17 4.02 14.61
C ALA A 147 6.65 3.10 15.73
N GLY A 148 6.53 1.81 15.45
CA GLY A 148 6.10 0.82 16.42
C GLY A 148 6.55 -0.59 16.06
N TYR A 149 6.66 -1.46 17.08
CA TYR A 149 7.00 -2.87 16.93
C TYR A 149 6.05 -3.71 17.81
N PHE A 150 5.47 -4.72 17.22
CA PHE A 150 4.44 -5.56 17.83
C PHE A 150 4.84 -7.03 17.70
N PRO A 151 5.39 -7.63 18.77
CA PRO A 151 5.80 -9.02 18.73
C PRO A 151 4.58 -9.96 18.74
N ASN A 152 4.68 -11.08 18.01
CA ASN A 152 3.65 -12.11 17.94
C ASN A 152 2.25 -11.60 17.60
N SER A 153 2.14 -10.65 16.68
CA SER A 153 0.87 -10.01 16.34
C SER A 153 0.12 -10.69 15.18
N GLY A 154 0.80 -11.53 14.37
CA GLY A 154 0.21 -12.32 13.31
C GLY A 154 0.52 -13.80 13.45
N TYR A 155 -0.48 -14.67 13.17
CA TYR A 155 -0.29 -16.12 13.14
C TYR A 155 -0.70 -16.64 11.75
N LYS A 156 0.20 -17.33 11.06
CA LYS A 156 -0.07 -17.92 9.73
C LYS A 156 0.97 -18.99 9.42
N PHE A 157 0.62 -20.02 8.64
CA PHE A 157 1.52 -21.13 8.32
C PHE A 157 2.13 -21.78 9.57
N ASP A 158 1.28 -21.98 10.62
CA ASP A 158 1.62 -22.58 11.90
C ASP A 158 2.78 -21.91 12.65
N ARG A 159 2.94 -20.58 12.45
CA ARG A 159 3.95 -19.78 13.14
C ARG A 159 3.51 -18.36 13.43
N TRP A 160 4.11 -17.77 14.45
CA TRP A 160 3.93 -16.37 14.80
C TRP A 160 4.89 -15.48 14.03
N TYR A 161 4.38 -14.33 13.61
CA TYR A 161 5.12 -13.23 13.00
C TYR A 161 5.01 -11.98 13.86
N ASP A 162 6.05 -11.17 13.80
CA ASP A 162 6.01 -9.83 14.36
C ASP A 162 5.52 -8.85 13.30
N MET A 163 5.10 -7.67 13.73
CA MET A 163 4.64 -6.61 12.85
C MET A 163 5.27 -5.29 13.27
N VAL A 164 5.64 -4.47 12.30
CA VAL A 164 6.10 -3.10 12.50
C VAL A 164 5.15 -2.12 11.84
N TRP A 165 4.95 -0.99 12.51
CA TRP A 165 4.45 0.22 11.88
C TRP A 165 5.63 1.07 11.46
N LEU A 166 5.69 1.37 10.17
CA LEU A 166 6.67 2.26 9.57
C LEU A 166 5.96 3.59 9.25
N ARG A 167 6.63 4.72 9.49
CA ARG A 167 6.07 6.07 9.28
C ARG A 167 6.98 6.89 8.40
N LYS A 168 6.38 7.73 7.55
CA LYS A 168 7.05 8.79 6.79
C LYS A 168 6.22 10.06 6.86
N SER A 169 6.82 11.18 7.29
CA SER A 169 6.19 12.50 7.17
C SER A 169 6.41 13.06 5.76
N ILE A 170 5.34 13.54 5.14
CA ILE A 170 5.34 14.15 3.80
C ILE A 170 4.87 15.61 3.81
N GLY A 171 4.54 16.16 4.98
CA GLY A 171 4.15 17.55 5.17
C GLY A 171 4.43 18.05 6.59
N GLY A 172 4.31 19.37 6.78
CA GLY A 172 4.45 19.99 8.10
C GLY A 172 3.25 19.70 9.00
N HIS A 173 3.44 19.90 10.34
CA HIS A 173 2.40 19.68 11.36
C HIS A 173 1.82 21.01 11.91
N ASP A 174 1.92 22.09 11.15
CA ASP A 174 1.15 23.31 11.41
C ASP A 174 -0.34 23.07 11.21
N THR A 175 -1.18 24.08 11.44
CA THR A 175 -2.63 23.96 11.17
C THR A 175 -2.86 23.49 9.74
N PRO A 176 -3.37 22.27 9.54
CA PRO A 176 -3.53 21.73 8.19
C PRO A 176 -4.72 22.41 7.50
N PRO A 177 -4.66 22.58 6.16
CA PRO A 177 -5.84 22.88 5.36
C PRO A 177 -6.89 21.76 5.49
N ALA A 178 -8.06 21.98 4.94
CA ALA A 178 -9.09 20.95 4.90
C ALA A 178 -8.61 19.76 4.05
N PHE A 179 -8.79 18.55 4.55
CA PHE A 179 -8.53 17.33 3.80
C PHE A 179 -9.37 17.29 2.51
N ARG A 180 -8.75 16.95 1.39
CA ARG A 180 -9.38 16.86 0.07
C ARG A 180 -9.46 15.40 -0.36
N VAL A 181 -10.59 14.99 -0.92
CA VAL A 181 -10.73 13.64 -1.49
C VAL A 181 -9.99 13.54 -2.84
N TYR A 182 -9.52 12.34 -3.18
CA TYR A 182 -8.72 12.14 -4.38
C TYR A 182 -9.41 12.55 -5.70
N PRO A 183 -10.71 12.26 -5.93
CA PRO A 183 -11.41 12.73 -7.14
C PRO A 183 -11.32 14.23 -7.37
N ASP A 184 -11.37 15.05 -6.30
CA ASP A 184 -11.27 16.50 -6.41
C ASP A 184 -9.83 16.96 -6.71
N VAL A 185 -8.83 16.23 -6.20
CA VAL A 185 -7.42 16.50 -6.51
C VAL A 185 -7.12 16.15 -7.95
N ALA A 186 -7.56 14.99 -8.43
CA ALA A 186 -7.35 14.54 -9.80
C ALA A 186 -8.04 15.45 -10.83
N ALA A 187 -9.22 15.98 -10.51
CA ALA A 187 -9.95 16.91 -11.39
C ALA A 187 -9.33 18.31 -11.48
N GLY A 188 -8.47 18.70 -10.55
CA GLY A 188 -7.80 20.00 -10.54
C GLY A 188 -6.41 20.01 -11.18
N GLU A 189 -5.97 18.88 -11.74
CA GLU A 189 -4.66 18.73 -12.42
C GLU A 189 -4.76 18.84 -13.97
N ASP A 190 -5.96 19.08 -14.56
CA ASP A 190 -6.20 19.28 -15.99
C ASP A 190 -5.96 20.73 -16.45
#